data_963439b78b73da6fef158e5489086b31
#
_entry.id   963439b78b73da6fef158e5489086b31
#
_cell.length_a   1.000
_cell.length_b   1.000
_cell.length_c   1.000
_cell.angle_alpha   90.00
_cell.angle_beta   90.00
_cell.angle_gamma   90.00
#
_symmetry.space_group_name_H-M   'P 1'
#
loop_
_entity.id
_entity.type
_entity.pdbx_description
1 polymer ?
#
loop_
_entity_poly.entity_id
_entity_poly.type
_entity_poly.pdbx_seq_one_letter_code
_entity_poly.pdbx_strand_id
1 'polypeptide(L)'
;MFISKRHISRRTFLQGASTTLALPFLESMIPAMTAQGAANSGTRLAFVYVPHGAIMDKWTPKMEGADFEFTPILKPLEPLRPYVNVISGLHHKAADSTAVHSLSPTTWLSGIRPKPTQGPDAYAGVTADQIAAQAIGQDTQLPSMELATEDHSGLIGECDRDYGCIYMNTLSWRTPTTPMPMEINPRKVFERMFGQGSNAAERLTRKEQDRSILDGFMQQAASLQKKLGPRDRATVNDYLESVREIERRIEKTGVEQTNTDITVPPTPAGIPYSYEDHVKLMYDLLVLSFQANITRVITFMVAREISNRTYPQVGVPDGPHAISHHQNRAEKMEKNVKIQTYHMGLFAQFLEKMRTTRDGDGSLLDHSVVVYASNMSNSNAHNHFPLPNLVSGGASGRLKGNRHLRYPDHTPMTNLLLSVLDKGGVNIETLGDNTRKTAEL
;
A
#
# COMPACT_ATOMS: atom_id res chain seq x y z
N MET A 1 -17.72 -8.48 28.99
CA MET A 1 -16.26 -8.30 28.89
C MET A 1 -15.62 -9.03 30.07
N PHE A 2 -14.89 -10.13 29.85
CA PHE A 2 -14.16 -10.81 30.91
C PHE A 2 -12.77 -10.19 31.01
N ILE A 3 -12.52 -9.43 32.06
CA ILE A 3 -11.22 -8.85 32.33
C ILE A 3 -10.32 -9.96 32.88
N SER A 4 -9.38 -10.44 32.07
CA SER A 4 -8.33 -11.35 32.50
C SER A 4 -7.36 -10.61 33.43
N LYS A 5 -7.09 -11.14 34.62
CA LYS A 5 -6.05 -10.61 35.54
C LYS A 5 -4.62 -10.85 35.02
N ARG A 6 -4.43 -11.53 33.88
CA ARG A 6 -3.13 -11.84 33.29
C ARG A 6 -2.87 -10.86 32.15
N HIS A 7 -1.95 -9.95 32.36
CA HIS A 7 -1.49 -8.99 31.37
C HIS A 7 -0.37 -9.62 30.54
N ILE A 8 -0.47 -9.49 29.20
CA ILE A 8 0.61 -9.86 28.25
C ILE A 8 1.21 -8.56 27.72
N SER A 9 2.56 -8.51 27.61
CA SER A 9 3.24 -7.35 27.03
C SER A 9 2.82 -7.13 25.57
N ARG A 10 2.62 -5.86 25.14
CA ARG A 10 2.34 -5.47 23.74
C ARG A 10 3.45 -5.89 22.78
N ARG A 11 4.66 -6.15 23.28
CA ARG A 11 5.83 -6.63 22.51
C ARG A 11 6.07 -8.12 22.73
N THR A 12 5.02 -8.91 22.89
CA THR A 12 5.18 -10.36 22.97
C THR A 12 5.38 -10.91 21.56
N PHE A 13 6.52 -11.61 21.38
CA PHE A 13 6.87 -12.29 20.15
C PHE A 13 6.94 -13.79 20.40
N LEU A 14 6.57 -14.59 19.39
CA LEU A 14 6.94 -15.99 19.33
C LEU A 14 8.35 -16.08 18.72
N GLN A 15 9.23 -16.84 19.34
CA GLN A 15 10.64 -16.98 18.91
C GLN A 15 10.88 -18.36 18.31
N GLY A 16 11.39 -18.42 17.10
CA GLY A 16 11.96 -19.61 16.47
C GLY A 16 13.51 -19.57 16.54
N ALA A 17 14.18 -20.57 16.01
CA ALA A 17 15.64 -20.69 16.06
C ALA A 17 16.39 -19.52 15.38
N SER A 18 15.77 -18.89 14.36
CA SER A 18 16.35 -17.75 13.62
C SER A 18 15.30 -16.73 13.16
N THR A 19 14.09 -16.81 13.71
CA THR A 19 12.94 -15.98 13.29
C THR A 19 12.12 -15.54 14.49
N THR A 20 11.42 -14.41 14.35
CA THR A 20 10.45 -13.92 15.33
C THR A 20 9.12 -13.68 14.64
N LEU A 21 8.04 -14.09 15.28
CA LEU A 21 6.67 -13.83 14.83
C LEU A 21 6.02 -12.85 15.79
N ALA A 22 5.69 -11.65 15.30
CA ALA A 22 4.90 -10.68 16.03
C ALA A 22 3.47 -11.18 16.20
N LEU A 23 2.86 -10.93 17.36
CA LEU A 23 1.47 -11.29 17.62
C LEU A 23 0.52 -10.15 17.22
N PRO A 24 -0.70 -10.47 16.75
CA PRO A 24 -1.74 -9.48 16.58
C PRO A 24 -2.12 -8.86 17.94
N PHE A 25 -2.80 -7.72 17.89
CA PHE A 25 -3.27 -7.07 19.12
C PHE A 25 -4.30 -7.95 19.84
N LEU A 26 -4.05 -8.26 21.09
CA LEU A 26 -4.89 -9.13 21.94
C LEU A 26 -5.53 -8.33 23.08
N GLU A 27 -6.76 -8.68 23.48
CA GLU A 27 -7.43 -8.05 24.62
C GLU A 27 -6.62 -8.20 25.94
N SER A 28 -5.91 -9.31 26.11
CA SER A 28 -5.02 -9.54 27.25
C SER A 28 -3.75 -8.66 27.27
N MET A 29 -3.48 -7.89 26.21
CA MET A 29 -2.42 -6.88 26.18
C MET A 29 -2.86 -5.53 26.77
N ILE A 30 -4.14 -5.39 27.15
CA ILE A 30 -4.71 -4.19 27.77
C ILE A 30 -4.66 -4.36 29.29
N PRO A 31 -4.01 -3.45 30.06
CA PRO A 31 -4.07 -3.48 31.51
C PRO A 31 -5.52 -3.31 32.01
N ALA A 32 -5.91 -4.09 33.00
CA ALA A 32 -7.30 -4.13 33.52
C ALA A 32 -7.81 -2.75 34.06
N MET A 33 -6.91 -1.83 34.39
CA MET A 33 -7.22 -0.49 34.91
C MET A 33 -7.29 0.61 33.84
N THR A 34 -6.99 0.32 32.58
CA THR A 34 -6.93 1.31 31.48
C THR A 34 -7.91 1.02 30.35
N ALA A 35 -9.01 0.30 30.66
CA ALA A 35 -9.99 -0.17 29.67
C ALA A 35 -10.66 0.95 28.81
N GLN A 36 -10.55 2.22 29.19
CA GLN A 36 -11.04 3.36 28.41
C GLN A 36 -10.04 3.98 27.45
N GLY A 37 -8.74 3.66 27.55
CA GLY A 37 -7.69 4.27 26.70
C GLY A 37 -6.96 3.29 25.77
N ALA A 38 -7.30 2.02 25.82
CA ALA A 38 -6.46 0.97 25.22
C ALA A 38 -6.95 0.41 23.86
N ALA A 39 -7.99 0.98 23.28
CA ALA A 39 -8.56 0.54 22.03
C ALA A 39 -7.72 0.95 20.78
N ASN A 40 -6.61 1.65 20.95
CA ASN A 40 -5.86 2.17 19.81
C ASN A 40 -4.49 1.49 19.65
N SER A 41 -4.40 0.54 18.72
CA SER A 41 -3.14 0.05 18.14
C SER A 41 -2.39 1.13 17.34
N GLY A 42 -2.91 2.36 17.31
CA GLY A 42 -2.49 3.46 16.45
C GLY A 42 -3.11 3.36 15.06
N THR A 43 -3.36 4.49 14.43
CA THR A 43 -3.87 4.54 13.07
C THR A 43 -2.78 4.11 12.09
N ARG A 44 -3.16 3.34 11.08
CA ARG A 44 -2.27 2.87 10.01
C ARG A 44 -2.50 3.70 8.76
N LEU A 45 -1.43 3.96 8.03
CA LEU A 45 -1.44 4.73 6.79
C LEU A 45 -0.96 3.86 5.63
N ALA A 46 -1.75 3.77 4.56
CA ALA A 46 -1.35 3.13 3.32
C ALA A 46 -1.53 4.09 2.15
N PHE A 47 -0.52 4.17 1.28
CA PHE A 47 -0.51 4.99 0.08
C PHE A 47 -0.35 4.07 -1.13
N VAL A 48 -1.40 3.94 -1.93
CA VAL A 48 -1.47 3.04 -3.10
C VAL A 48 -1.44 3.89 -4.37
N TYR A 49 -0.35 3.77 -5.12
CA TYR A 49 -0.13 4.50 -6.36
C TYR A 49 -0.48 3.67 -7.58
N VAL A 50 -1.18 4.28 -8.54
CA VAL A 50 -1.42 3.72 -9.87
C VAL A 50 -0.92 4.70 -10.95
N PRO A 51 -0.31 4.21 -12.03
CA PRO A 51 0.22 5.07 -13.08
C PRO A 51 -0.84 5.57 -14.04
N HIS A 52 -0.44 6.49 -14.92
CA HIS A 52 -1.18 6.89 -16.12
C HIS A 52 -2.57 7.50 -15.87
N GLY A 53 -2.84 8.06 -14.69
CA GLY A 53 -4.09 8.76 -14.41
C GLY A 53 -5.34 7.92 -14.59
N ALA A 54 -6.43 8.55 -15.03
CA ALA A 54 -7.69 7.87 -15.27
C ALA A 54 -8.44 8.48 -16.49
N ILE A 55 -9.42 7.73 -17.02
CA ILE A 55 -10.45 8.30 -17.89
C ILE A 55 -11.43 9.05 -17.00
N MET A 56 -11.18 10.36 -16.81
CA MET A 56 -11.78 11.16 -15.74
C MET A 56 -13.32 11.25 -15.78
N ASP A 57 -13.94 11.21 -16.95
CA ASP A 57 -15.41 11.14 -17.11
C ASP A 57 -16.00 9.78 -16.69
N LYS A 58 -15.16 8.75 -16.53
CA LYS A 58 -15.52 7.43 -16.00
C LYS A 58 -15.01 7.20 -14.56
N TRP A 59 -14.28 8.18 -14.03
CA TRP A 59 -13.76 8.20 -12.65
C TRP A 59 -14.58 9.12 -11.76
N THR A 60 -14.73 10.40 -12.13
CA THR A 60 -15.31 11.42 -11.25
C THR A 60 -16.83 11.34 -11.19
N PRO A 61 -17.45 11.15 -10.01
CA PRO A 61 -18.90 11.23 -9.87
C PRO A 61 -19.42 12.62 -10.21
N LYS A 62 -20.66 12.68 -10.72
CA LYS A 62 -21.30 13.95 -11.08
C LYS A 62 -21.84 14.71 -9.86
N MET A 63 -22.37 13.97 -8.88
CA MET A 63 -22.95 14.54 -7.65
C MET A 63 -21.94 14.56 -6.51
N GLU A 64 -22.01 15.59 -5.71
CA GLU A 64 -21.23 15.76 -4.49
C GLU A 64 -21.98 15.20 -3.27
N GLY A 65 -21.29 15.04 -2.13
CA GLY A 65 -21.87 14.56 -0.89
C GLY A 65 -22.12 13.06 -0.87
N ALA A 66 -23.13 12.63 -0.12
CA ALA A 66 -23.44 11.22 0.11
C ALA A 66 -24.24 10.56 -1.02
N ASP A 67 -24.90 11.35 -1.86
CA ASP A 67 -25.81 10.87 -2.90
C ASP A 67 -25.12 10.61 -4.24
N PHE A 68 -23.79 10.57 -4.26
CA PHE A 68 -23.04 10.28 -5.47
C PHE A 68 -23.24 8.83 -5.94
N GLU A 69 -23.24 8.64 -7.25
CA GLU A 69 -23.23 7.32 -7.88
C GLU A 69 -21.79 6.88 -8.19
N PHE A 70 -21.47 5.61 -7.91
CA PHE A 70 -20.19 5.04 -8.33
C PHE A 70 -20.11 4.95 -9.84
N THR A 71 -19.15 5.65 -10.41
CA THR A 71 -18.82 5.63 -11.84
C THR A 71 -18.30 4.25 -12.26
N PRO A 72 -18.24 3.95 -13.58
CA PRO A 72 -17.80 2.63 -14.04
C PRO A 72 -16.47 2.14 -13.45
N ILE A 73 -15.47 3.03 -13.31
CA ILE A 73 -14.17 2.67 -12.74
C ILE A 73 -14.27 2.42 -11.23
N LEU A 74 -15.10 3.19 -10.52
CA LEU A 74 -15.26 3.11 -9.07
C LEU A 74 -16.28 2.05 -8.61
N LYS A 75 -17.05 1.47 -9.55
CA LYS A 75 -18.13 0.52 -9.24
C LYS A 75 -17.72 -0.64 -8.31
N PRO A 76 -16.52 -1.22 -8.41
CA PRO A 76 -16.09 -2.27 -7.48
C PRO A 76 -16.08 -1.85 -6.00
N LEU A 77 -16.01 -0.55 -5.70
CA LEU A 77 -16.02 -0.03 -4.32
C LEU A 77 -17.42 0.17 -3.73
N GLU A 78 -18.49 0.00 -4.51
CA GLU A 78 -19.87 0.26 -4.03
C GLU A 78 -20.25 -0.50 -2.75
N PRO A 79 -19.86 -1.79 -2.55
CA PRO A 79 -20.10 -2.50 -1.29
C PRO A 79 -19.36 -1.91 -0.08
N LEU A 80 -18.29 -1.15 -0.33
CA LEU A 80 -17.44 -0.50 0.67
C LEU A 80 -17.77 0.99 0.85
N ARG A 81 -18.89 1.45 0.29
CA ARG A 81 -19.35 2.85 0.34
C ARG A 81 -19.18 3.52 1.72
N PRO A 82 -19.51 2.90 2.87
CA PRO A 82 -19.35 3.54 4.18
C PRO A 82 -17.91 3.98 4.51
N TYR A 83 -16.91 3.42 3.84
CA TYR A 83 -15.49 3.69 4.08
C TYR A 83 -14.84 4.55 2.99
N VAL A 84 -15.54 4.86 1.90
CA VAL A 84 -14.92 5.47 0.70
C VAL A 84 -15.27 6.94 0.59
N ASN A 85 -14.25 7.78 0.39
CA ASN A 85 -14.38 9.16 -0.05
C ASN A 85 -13.73 9.33 -1.42
N VAL A 86 -14.48 9.83 -2.39
CA VAL A 86 -13.95 10.28 -3.68
C VAL A 86 -13.56 11.74 -3.54
N ILE A 87 -12.35 12.09 -3.96
CA ILE A 87 -11.81 13.45 -3.83
C ILE A 87 -11.55 14.02 -5.21
N SER A 88 -12.06 15.22 -5.49
CA SER A 88 -11.86 15.91 -6.77
C SER A 88 -11.47 17.39 -6.60
N GLY A 89 -11.02 18.04 -7.68
CA GLY A 89 -10.55 19.43 -7.67
C GLY A 89 -9.08 19.58 -7.32
N LEU A 90 -8.35 18.49 -7.05
CA LEU A 90 -6.96 18.57 -6.64
C LEU A 90 -5.98 18.65 -7.82
N HIS A 91 -4.89 19.39 -7.61
CA HIS A 91 -3.80 19.61 -8.55
C HIS A 91 -2.44 19.35 -7.90
N HIS A 92 -1.52 18.81 -8.68
CA HIS A 92 -0.14 18.65 -8.23
C HIS A 92 0.82 19.49 -9.08
N LYS A 93 0.91 20.78 -8.77
CA LYS A 93 1.70 21.76 -9.52
C LYS A 93 3.18 21.39 -9.61
N ALA A 94 3.74 20.75 -8.59
CA ALA A 94 5.14 20.30 -8.61
C ALA A 94 5.45 19.28 -9.72
N ALA A 95 4.43 18.55 -10.20
CA ALA A 95 4.55 17.58 -11.28
C ALA A 95 4.40 18.19 -12.68
N ASP A 96 3.85 19.42 -12.82
CA ASP A 96 3.65 20.06 -14.12
C ASP A 96 4.98 20.21 -14.86
N SER A 97 5.19 19.38 -15.87
CA SER A 97 6.45 19.29 -16.62
C SER A 97 6.26 18.54 -17.92
N THR A 98 7.27 18.57 -18.77
CA THR A 98 7.40 17.67 -19.93
C THR A 98 7.99 16.31 -19.57
N ALA A 99 8.57 16.15 -18.37
CA ALA A 99 9.06 14.90 -17.81
C ALA A 99 8.02 14.25 -16.88
N VAL A 100 6.82 14.05 -17.42
CA VAL A 100 5.63 13.69 -16.61
C VAL A 100 5.73 12.34 -15.92
N HIS A 101 6.34 11.36 -16.57
CA HIS A 101 6.43 10.00 -16.02
C HIS A 101 7.46 9.87 -14.89
N SER A 102 8.51 10.68 -14.89
CA SER A 102 9.46 10.74 -13.79
C SER A 102 8.93 11.58 -12.62
N LEU A 103 8.21 12.67 -12.92
CA LEU A 103 7.73 13.57 -11.90
C LEU A 103 6.47 13.06 -11.20
N SER A 104 5.62 12.28 -11.87
CA SER A 104 4.39 11.76 -11.28
C SER A 104 4.65 10.95 -10.00
N PRO A 105 5.47 9.89 -9.97
CA PRO A 105 5.68 9.13 -8.73
C PRO A 105 6.46 9.92 -7.68
N THR A 106 7.52 10.62 -8.06
CA THR A 106 8.44 11.23 -7.09
C THR A 106 7.86 12.45 -6.37
N THR A 107 6.96 13.21 -7.03
CA THR A 107 6.33 14.38 -6.40
C THR A 107 5.09 14.03 -5.58
N TRP A 108 4.46 12.87 -5.84
CA TRP A 108 3.14 12.51 -5.36
C TRP A 108 2.96 12.71 -3.86
N LEU A 109 3.92 12.28 -3.05
CA LEU A 109 3.84 12.35 -1.58
C LEU A 109 4.65 13.51 -0.97
N SER A 110 5.34 14.32 -1.79
CA SER A 110 6.14 15.45 -1.28
C SER A 110 5.61 16.83 -1.66
N GLY A 111 4.99 16.97 -2.84
CA GLY A 111 4.63 18.28 -3.39
C GLY A 111 5.84 19.15 -3.74
N ILE A 112 7.02 18.57 -3.83
CA ILE A 112 8.26 19.28 -4.10
C ILE A 112 8.76 18.89 -5.49
N ARG A 113 9.08 19.91 -6.31
CA ARG A 113 9.67 19.68 -7.61
C ARG A 113 11.09 19.14 -7.44
N PRO A 114 11.40 17.96 -8.02
CA PRO A 114 12.72 17.38 -7.90
C PRO A 114 13.74 18.15 -8.72
N LYS A 115 15.00 18.04 -8.34
CA LYS A 115 16.14 18.59 -9.10
C LYS A 115 16.28 17.84 -10.42
N PRO A 116 16.33 18.54 -11.58
CA PRO A 116 16.63 17.90 -12.85
C PRO A 116 18.09 17.42 -12.85
N THR A 117 18.26 16.11 -12.73
CA THR A 117 19.56 15.43 -12.74
C THR A 117 19.38 13.95 -13.06
N GLN A 118 20.40 13.38 -13.70
CA GLN A 118 20.54 11.94 -13.94
C GLN A 118 21.64 11.34 -13.06
N GLY A 119 22.29 12.17 -12.27
CA GLY A 119 23.43 11.83 -11.42
C GLY A 119 23.05 11.44 -9.98
N PRO A 120 24.08 11.27 -9.12
CA PRO A 120 23.88 10.85 -7.73
C PRO A 120 23.37 11.98 -6.82
N ASP A 121 23.24 13.21 -7.32
CA ASP A 121 22.83 14.40 -6.62
C ASP A 121 21.30 14.62 -6.68
N ALA A 122 20.55 13.51 -6.71
CA ALA A 122 19.10 13.54 -6.72
C ALA A 122 18.52 14.22 -5.48
N TYR A 123 17.42 14.96 -5.69
CA TYR A 123 16.71 15.69 -4.65
C TYR A 123 15.20 15.73 -4.98
N ALA A 124 14.35 15.30 -4.03
CA ALA A 124 12.89 15.26 -4.23
C ALA A 124 12.06 15.69 -2.99
N GLY A 125 12.72 16.09 -1.90
CA GLY A 125 12.06 16.43 -0.64
C GLY A 125 11.65 15.20 0.18
N VAL A 126 11.27 15.41 1.44
CA VAL A 126 10.76 14.35 2.32
C VAL A 126 9.30 14.08 1.99
N THR A 127 8.91 12.80 1.90
CA THR A 127 7.55 12.41 1.55
C THR A 127 6.65 12.20 2.77
N ALA A 128 5.35 12.36 2.59
CA ALA A 128 4.33 12.25 3.64
C ALA A 128 4.39 10.91 4.39
N ASP A 129 4.59 9.82 3.69
CA ASP A 129 4.76 8.48 4.28
C ASP A 129 5.99 8.41 5.18
N GLN A 130 7.11 9.03 4.80
CA GLN A 130 8.33 9.03 5.59
C GLN A 130 8.24 9.98 6.79
N ILE A 131 7.51 11.08 6.67
CA ILE A 131 7.15 11.91 7.84
C ILE A 131 6.29 11.11 8.81
N ALA A 132 5.31 10.36 8.31
CA ALA A 132 4.50 9.46 9.14
C ALA A 132 5.34 8.36 9.77
N ALA A 133 6.25 7.73 9.03
CA ALA A 133 7.16 6.70 9.55
C ALA A 133 8.03 7.20 10.70
N GLN A 134 8.50 8.45 10.63
CA GLN A 134 9.24 9.08 11.72
C GLN A 134 8.37 9.35 12.95
N ALA A 135 7.10 9.72 12.76
CA ALA A 135 6.20 10.09 13.85
C ALA A 135 5.55 8.89 14.54
N ILE A 136 5.04 7.92 13.77
CA ILE A 136 4.22 6.80 14.28
C ILE A 136 4.80 5.40 14.01
N GLY A 137 5.89 5.30 13.25
CA GLY A 137 6.52 4.03 12.88
C GLY A 137 7.66 3.58 13.82
N GLN A 138 8.16 4.45 14.69
CA GLN A 138 9.36 4.17 15.48
C GLN A 138 9.17 3.07 16.53
N ASP A 139 7.93 2.82 16.94
CA ASP A 139 7.58 1.76 17.88
C ASP A 139 7.29 0.42 17.20
N THR A 140 7.40 0.34 15.88
CA THR A 140 7.18 -0.88 15.10
C THR A 140 8.50 -1.52 14.67
N GLN A 141 8.45 -2.79 14.27
CA GLN A 141 9.65 -3.51 13.79
C GLN A 141 10.24 -2.85 12.54
N LEU A 142 9.37 -2.42 11.62
CA LEU A 142 9.72 -1.68 10.41
C LEU A 142 9.02 -0.33 10.47
N PRO A 143 9.76 0.80 10.49
CA PRO A 143 9.14 2.13 10.49
C PRO A 143 8.21 2.37 9.32
N SER A 144 8.55 1.82 8.14
CA SER A 144 7.75 1.82 6.92
C SER A 144 8.06 0.62 6.04
N MET A 145 7.18 0.35 5.07
CA MET A 145 7.39 -0.63 4.01
C MET A 145 7.06 -0.01 2.66
N GLU A 146 8.00 -0.10 1.74
CA GLU A 146 7.89 0.41 0.37
C GLU A 146 7.83 -0.78 -0.60
N LEU A 147 6.70 -0.92 -1.29
CA LEU A 147 6.37 -2.10 -2.10
C LEU A 147 6.01 -1.71 -3.54
N ALA A 148 6.27 -2.63 -4.47
CA ALA A 148 5.86 -2.49 -5.87
C ALA A 148 5.58 -3.86 -6.51
N THR A 149 5.10 -3.87 -7.74
CA THR A 149 4.87 -5.11 -8.51
C THR A 149 5.79 -5.28 -9.70
N GLU A 150 6.55 -4.26 -10.05
CA GLU A 150 7.46 -4.28 -11.18
C GLU A 150 8.88 -3.99 -10.74
N ASP A 151 9.87 -4.54 -11.47
CA ASP A 151 11.27 -4.31 -11.20
C ASP A 151 11.65 -2.85 -11.46
N HIS A 152 12.29 -2.26 -10.47
CA HIS A 152 12.79 -0.89 -10.46
C HIS A 152 14.31 -0.86 -10.35
N SER A 153 15.00 -1.90 -10.82
CA SER A 153 16.47 -2.02 -10.73
C SER A 153 17.23 -0.93 -11.49
N GLY A 154 16.60 -0.29 -12.47
CA GLY A 154 17.17 0.84 -13.19
C GLY A 154 17.03 2.16 -12.43
N LEU A 155 17.84 2.38 -11.39
CA LEU A 155 17.86 3.67 -10.67
C LEU A 155 18.82 4.70 -11.28
N ILE A 156 19.69 4.29 -12.20
CA ILE A 156 20.72 5.13 -12.85
C ILE A 156 20.37 5.30 -14.32
N GLY A 157 20.65 6.47 -14.85
CA GLY A 157 20.41 6.84 -16.26
C GLY A 157 19.16 7.68 -16.44
N GLU A 158 18.93 8.10 -17.68
CA GLU A 158 17.78 8.90 -18.08
C GLU A 158 16.56 8.02 -18.32
N CYS A 159 15.45 8.32 -17.65
CA CYS A 159 14.16 7.69 -17.89
C CYS A 159 13.13 8.63 -18.50
N ASP A 160 13.30 9.94 -18.32
CA ASP A 160 12.43 10.96 -18.88
C ASP A 160 13.14 12.32 -18.80
N ARG A 161 13.37 12.99 -19.94
CA ARG A 161 13.92 14.35 -20.11
C ARG A 161 14.61 14.95 -18.86
N ASP A 162 15.91 14.99 -18.82
CA ASP A 162 16.73 15.58 -17.75
C ASP A 162 16.60 14.90 -16.36
N TYR A 163 15.69 13.92 -16.21
CA TYR A 163 15.42 13.24 -14.95
C TYR A 163 15.84 11.76 -14.98
N GLY A 164 16.62 11.38 -13.97
CA GLY A 164 17.10 10.01 -13.81
C GLY A 164 15.98 9.03 -13.44
N CYS A 165 16.23 7.74 -13.70
CA CYS A 165 15.30 6.64 -13.41
C CYS A 165 14.91 6.54 -11.93
N ILE A 166 15.74 7.06 -11.04
CA ILE A 166 15.46 7.13 -9.60
C ILE A 166 14.14 7.85 -9.29
N TYR A 167 13.81 8.90 -10.04
CA TYR A 167 12.59 9.67 -9.86
C TYR A 167 11.34 8.90 -10.30
N MET A 168 11.43 8.15 -11.39
CA MET A 168 10.32 7.33 -11.89
C MET A 168 10.07 6.11 -11.00
N ASN A 169 11.13 5.57 -10.41
CA ASN A 169 11.11 4.29 -9.71
C ASN A 169 11.04 4.42 -8.17
N THR A 170 10.74 5.62 -7.64
CA THR A 170 10.71 5.86 -6.20
C THR A 170 9.51 6.73 -5.80
N LEU A 171 8.67 6.21 -4.90
CA LEU A 171 7.57 6.97 -4.30
C LEU A 171 8.02 7.70 -3.03
N SER A 172 8.89 7.08 -2.24
CA SER A 172 9.18 7.44 -0.86
C SER A 172 10.60 7.96 -0.70
N TRP A 173 10.75 9.12 -0.06
CA TRP A 173 12.03 9.76 0.22
C TRP A 173 12.15 10.08 1.70
N ARG A 174 13.07 9.36 2.40
CA ARG A 174 13.28 9.50 3.85
C ARG A 174 13.91 10.83 4.24
N THR A 175 14.81 11.30 3.43
CA THR A 175 15.37 12.66 3.48
C THR A 175 15.23 13.28 2.08
N PRO A 176 15.48 14.58 1.90
CA PRO A 176 15.39 15.18 0.58
C PRO A 176 16.25 14.51 -0.51
N THR A 177 17.24 13.73 -0.12
CA THR A 177 18.23 13.09 -1.01
C THR A 177 18.34 11.58 -0.81
N THR A 178 17.51 10.98 0.04
CA THR A 178 17.58 9.53 0.33
C THR A 178 16.30 8.84 -0.13
N PRO A 179 16.30 8.25 -1.33
CA PRO A 179 15.19 7.45 -1.82
C PRO A 179 15.05 6.15 -1.04
N MET A 180 13.83 5.65 -0.91
CA MET A 180 13.54 4.36 -0.29
C MET A 180 13.28 3.33 -1.39
N PRO A 181 14.12 2.28 -1.51
CA PRO A 181 13.93 1.25 -2.53
C PRO A 181 12.66 0.45 -2.27
N MET A 182 11.89 0.17 -3.32
CA MET A 182 10.69 -0.64 -3.25
C MET A 182 10.99 -2.12 -3.44
N GLU A 183 10.40 -2.98 -2.59
CA GLU A 183 10.53 -4.44 -2.73
C GLU A 183 9.37 -4.99 -3.57
N ILE A 184 9.73 -5.80 -4.58
CA ILE A 184 8.75 -6.42 -5.50
C ILE A 184 8.54 -7.90 -5.23
N ASN A 185 9.43 -8.54 -4.47
CA ASN A 185 9.40 -9.97 -4.25
C ASN A 185 8.65 -10.32 -2.96
N PRO A 186 7.45 -10.95 -3.05
CA PRO A 186 6.65 -11.31 -1.89
C PRO A 186 7.40 -12.15 -0.86
N ARG A 187 8.29 -13.07 -1.32
CA ARG A 187 9.12 -13.87 -0.42
C ARG A 187 10.06 -12.98 0.40
N LYS A 188 10.74 -12.01 -0.23
CA LYS A 188 11.63 -11.09 0.48
C LYS A 188 10.87 -10.19 1.45
N VAL A 189 9.66 -9.75 1.07
CA VAL A 189 8.78 -9.00 1.98
C VAL A 189 8.44 -9.86 3.20
N PHE A 190 8.01 -11.10 2.99
CA PHE A 190 7.69 -12.04 4.07
C PHE A 190 8.90 -12.34 4.97
N GLU A 191 10.06 -12.60 4.38
CA GLU A 191 11.32 -12.83 5.11
C GLU A 191 11.74 -11.58 5.93
N ARG A 192 11.53 -10.37 5.38
CA ARG A 192 11.79 -9.10 6.10
C ARG A 192 10.85 -8.91 7.29
N MET A 193 9.60 -9.34 7.17
CA MET A 193 8.61 -9.26 8.25
C MET A 193 8.90 -10.23 9.40
N PHE A 194 9.31 -11.46 9.09
CA PHE A 194 9.38 -12.56 10.06
C PHE A 194 10.77 -13.18 10.24
N GLY A 195 11.72 -12.86 9.36
CA GLY A 195 13.09 -13.37 9.45
C GLY A 195 14.00 -12.45 10.26
N GLN A 196 14.79 -13.00 11.19
CA GLN A 196 15.94 -12.30 11.76
C GLN A 196 17.16 -12.54 10.87
N GLY A 197 17.86 -11.47 10.48
CA GLY A 197 19.19 -11.51 9.87
C GLY A 197 19.24 -12.33 8.58
N SER A 198 18.70 -11.82 7.51
CA SER A 198 18.74 -12.49 6.20
C SER A 198 20.06 -12.28 5.48
N ASN A 199 21.14 -12.88 5.97
CA ASN A 199 22.31 -13.03 5.12
C ASN A 199 22.12 -14.23 4.15
N ALA A 200 22.86 -14.25 3.03
CA ALA A 200 22.69 -15.27 1.98
C ALA A 200 22.99 -16.70 2.49
N ALA A 201 23.87 -16.85 3.46
CA ALA A 201 24.23 -18.14 4.06
C ALA A 201 23.09 -18.72 4.90
N GLU A 202 22.40 -17.91 5.71
CA GLU A 202 21.24 -18.35 6.50
C GLU A 202 20.05 -18.73 5.61
N ARG A 203 19.87 -18.05 4.46
CA ARG A 203 18.85 -18.43 3.47
C ARG A 203 19.12 -19.77 2.81
N LEU A 204 20.39 -20.09 2.50
CA LEU A 204 20.80 -21.40 1.97
C LEU A 204 20.57 -22.51 3.00
N THR A 205 20.96 -22.30 4.26
CA THR A 205 20.77 -23.27 5.34
C THR A 205 19.29 -23.56 5.62
N ARG A 206 18.40 -22.57 5.48
CA ARG A 206 16.93 -22.77 5.59
C ARG A 206 16.37 -23.59 4.43
N LYS A 207 16.88 -23.37 3.22
CA LYS A 207 16.46 -24.12 2.03
C LYS A 207 16.81 -25.59 2.13
N GLU A 208 17.92 -25.89 2.81
CA GLU A 208 18.40 -27.26 3.09
C GLU A 208 17.63 -27.94 4.24
N GLN A 209 17.01 -27.17 5.14
CA GLN A 209 16.29 -27.71 6.30
C GLN A 209 14.78 -27.94 6.07
N ASP A 210 14.25 -27.53 4.91
CA ASP A 210 12.84 -27.76 4.46
C ASP A 210 11.77 -27.51 5.55
N ARG A 211 12.01 -26.53 6.43
CA ARG A 211 11.12 -26.19 7.54
C ARG A 211 10.40 -24.89 7.29
N SER A 212 9.07 -24.94 7.39
CA SER A 212 8.21 -23.76 7.46
C SER A 212 8.66 -22.82 8.58
N ILE A 213 8.66 -21.51 8.31
CA ILE A 213 8.92 -20.48 9.33
C ILE A 213 7.95 -20.64 10.50
N LEU A 214 6.70 -20.99 10.21
CA LEU A 214 5.66 -21.16 11.20
C LEU A 214 5.87 -22.37 12.10
N ASP A 215 6.46 -23.48 11.59
CA ASP A 215 6.70 -24.69 12.39
C ASP A 215 7.62 -24.43 13.58
N GLY A 216 8.56 -23.48 13.44
CA GLY A 216 9.44 -23.03 14.53
C GLY A 216 8.70 -22.37 15.70
N PHE A 217 7.47 -21.88 15.48
CA PHE A 217 6.69 -21.18 16.50
C PHE A 217 5.57 -22.02 17.13
N MET A 218 5.24 -23.19 16.55
CA MET A 218 4.05 -23.97 16.95
C MET A 218 4.04 -24.34 18.42
N GLN A 219 5.17 -24.67 18.99
CA GLN A 219 5.27 -25.01 20.41
C GLN A 219 4.96 -23.83 21.33
N GLN A 220 5.47 -22.65 20.98
CA GLN A 220 5.22 -21.42 21.74
C GLN A 220 3.80 -20.92 21.53
N ALA A 221 3.27 -21.02 20.32
CA ALA A 221 1.89 -20.69 20.01
C ALA A 221 0.90 -21.53 20.82
N ALA A 222 1.11 -22.85 20.90
CA ALA A 222 0.30 -23.74 21.71
C ALA A 222 0.39 -23.43 23.23
N SER A 223 1.56 -23.06 23.71
CA SER A 223 1.76 -22.63 25.10
C SER A 223 1.06 -21.29 25.40
N LEU A 224 1.14 -20.34 24.46
CA LEU A 224 0.44 -19.05 24.57
C LEU A 224 -1.07 -19.24 24.59
N GLN A 225 -1.63 -20.01 23.66
CA GLN A 225 -3.06 -20.26 23.53
C GLN A 225 -3.70 -20.82 24.83
N LYS A 226 -2.96 -21.63 25.59
CA LYS A 226 -3.43 -22.13 26.90
C LYS A 226 -3.61 -21.01 27.93
N LYS A 227 -2.97 -19.87 27.75
CA LYS A 227 -3.01 -18.72 28.69
C LYS A 227 -4.02 -17.65 28.27
N LEU A 228 -4.55 -17.73 27.05
CA LEU A 228 -5.44 -16.74 26.45
C LEU A 228 -6.92 -17.06 26.73
N GLY A 229 -7.73 -16.00 26.81
CA GLY A 229 -9.19 -16.10 26.78
C GLY A 229 -9.70 -16.60 25.41
N PRO A 230 -10.98 -17.04 25.32
CA PRO A 230 -11.52 -17.60 24.07
C PRO A 230 -11.37 -16.66 22.86
N ARG A 231 -11.59 -15.36 23.06
CA ARG A 231 -11.55 -14.34 22.01
C ARG A 231 -10.14 -14.10 21.48
N ASP A 232 -9.17 -13.90 22.37
CA ASP A 232 -7.77 -13.74 22.00
C ASP A 232 -7.20 -15.02 21.35
N ARG A 233 -7.67 -16.18 21.80
CA ARG A 233 -7.30 -17.47 21.20
C ARG A 233 -7.79 -17.58 19.77
N ALA A 234 -9.03 -17.16 19.48
CA ALA A 234 -9.54 -17.11 18.11
C ALA A 234 -8.71 -16.16 17.24
N THR A 235 -8.42 -14.95 17.73
CA THR A 235 -7.58 -13.97 17.02
C THR A 235 -6.18 -14.51 16.68
N VAL A 236 -5.55 -15.21 17.61
CA VAL A 236 -4.23 -15.84 17.37
C VAL A 236 -4.34 -16.98 16.35
N ASN A 237 -5.39 -17.80 16.41
CA ASN A 237 -5.60 -18.88 15.43
C ASN A 237 -5.78 -18.32 14.02
N ASP A 238 -6.67 -17.36 13.82
CA ASP A 238 -6.94 -16.73 12.53
C ASP A 238 -5.66 -16.08 11.94
N TYR A 239 -4.88 -15.45 12.81
CA TYR A 239 -3.60 -14.87 12.43
C TYR A 239 -2.58 -15.92 11.97
N LEU A 240 -2.38 -17.00 12.76
CA LEU A 240 -1.44 -18.07 12.41
C LEU A 240 -1.87 -18.80 11.12
N GLU A 241 -3.18 -18.95 10.89
CA GLU A 241 -3.70 -19.52 9.65
C GLU A 241 -3.43 -18.60 8.46
N SER A 242 -3.59 -17.29 8.62
CA SER A 242 -3.24 -16.30 7.58
C SER A 242 -1.76 -16.34 7.22
N VAL A 243 -0.86 -16.41 8.22
CA VAL A 243 0.59 -16.55 8.01
C VAL A 243 0.90 -17.82 7.23
N ARG A 244 0.30 -18.95 7.62
CA ARG A 244 0.50 -20.26 6.95
C ARG A 244 0.02 -20.27 5.52
N GLU A 245 -1.12 -19.66 5.24
CA GLU A 245 -1.66 -19.58 3.87
C GLU A 245 -0.75 -18.75 2.96
N ILE A 246 -0.24 -17.61 3.46
CA ILE A 246 0.69 -16.77 2.70
C ILE A 246 2.02 -17.50 2.47
N GLU A 247 2.59 -18.13 3.50
CA GLU A 247 3.82 -18.93 3.39
C GLU A 247 3.65 -20.03 2.33
N ARG A 248 2.56 -20.78 2.38
CA ARG A 248 2.22 -21.82 1.39
C ARG A 248 2.11 -21.28 -0.03
N ARG A 249 1.53 -20.09 -0.23
CA ARG A 249 1.43 -19.45 -1.55
C ARG A 249 2.80 -19.03 -2.07
N ILE A 250 3.65 -18.49 -1.20
CA ILE A 250 5.04 -18.14 -1.54
C ILE A 250 5.85 -19.36 -1.95
N GLU A 251 5.69 -20.50 -1.24
CA GLU A 251 6.37 -21.74 -1.56
C GLU A 251 5.93 -22.32 -2.91
N LYS A 252 4.62 -22.34 -3.19
CA LYS A 252 4.07 -22.82 -4.46
C LYS A 252 4.61 -22.04 -5.67
N THR A 253 4.80 -20.73 -5.56
CA THR A 253 5.34 -19.91 -6.65
C THR A 253 6.77 -20.31 -7.06
N GLY A 254 7.48 -21.05 -6.23
CA GLY A 254 8.81 -21.58 -6.55
C GLY A 254 8.79 -22.91 -7.32
N VAL A 255 7.65 -23.63 -7.33
CA VAL A 255 7.52 -24.99 -7.91
C VAL A 255 6.90 -24.97 -9.30
N GLU A 256 5.99 -24.05 -9.59
CA GLU A 256 5.27 -23.98 -10.88
C GLU A 256 6.15 -23.65 -12.10
N GLN A 257 7.39 -23.17 -11.89
CA GLN A 257 8.31 -22.82 -12.99
C GLN A 257 9.04 -24.01 -13.63
N THR A 258 8.84 -25.23 -13.16
CA THR A 258 9.63 -26.39 -13.62
C THR A 258 8.98 -27.20 -14.76
N ASN A 259 7.78 -26.87 -15.23
CA ASN A 259 7.01 -27.74 -16.15
C ASN A 259 6.56 -27.10 -17.48
N THR A 260 7.27 -26.15 -18.04
CA THR A 260 6.95 -25.64 -19.39
C THR A 260 8.18 -25.69 -20.31
N ASP A 261 8.03 -26.37 -21.47
CA ASP A 261 9.01 -26.44 -22.56
C ASP A 261 9.27 -25.10 -23.30
N ILE A 262 8.85 -23.99 -22.72
CA ILE A 262 9.08 -22.66 -23.30
C ILE A 262 10.17 -21.96 -22.47
N THR A 263 11.25 -21.57 -23.15
CA THR A 263 12.36 -20.79 -22.56
C THR A 263 11.85 -19.37 -22.23
N VAL A 264 11.10 -19.23 -21.13
CA VAL A 264 10.76 -17.94 -20.54
C VAL A 264 11.93 -17.51 -19.66
N PRO A 265 12.38 -16.23 -19.69
CA PRO A 265 13.39 -15.76 -18.75
C PRO A 265 12.94 -16.10 -17.31
N PRO A 266 13.84 -16.62 -16.46
CA PRO A 266 13.44 -17.08 -15.12
C PRO A 266 12.91 -15.90 -14.31
N THR A 267 11.63 -15.96 -13.94
CA THR A 267 11.04 -15.04 -12.96
C THR A 267 11.80 -15.24 -11.63
N PRO A 268 12.20 -14.17 -10.92
CA PRO A 268 12.86 -14.33 -9.63
C PRO A 268 12.04 -15.22 -8.70
N ALA A 269 12.68 -16.21 -8.09
CA ALA A 269 12.00 -17.13 -7.18
C ALA A 269 11.21 -16.37 -6.10
N GLY A 270 9.91 -16.65 -5.95
CA GLY A 270 9.02 -15.99 -4.99
C GLY A 270 8.10 -14.91 -5.57
N ILE A 271 8.18 -14.61 -6.87
CA ILE A 271 7.24 -13.74 -7.56
C ILE A 271 6.27 -14.61 -8.37
N PRO A 272 4.93 -14.50 -8.18
CA PRO A 272 3.95 -15.19 -8.98
C PRO A 272 4.06 -14.82 -10.47
N TYR A 273 3.82 -15.80 -11.35
CA TYR A 273 3.78 -15.54 -12.79
C TYR A 273 2.61 -14.65 -13.19
N SER A 274 1.43 -14.89 -12.58
CA SER A 274 0.24 -14.08 -12.77
C SER A 274 0.38 -12.74 -12.05
N TYR A 275 0.13 -11.64 -12.78
CA TYR A 275 0.08 -10.31 -12.20
C TYR A 275 -1.00 -10.21 -11.10
N GLU A 276 -2.15 -10.83 -11.33
CA GLU A 276 -3.24 -10.85 -10.37
C GLU A 276 -2.83 -11.49 -9.05
N ASP A 277 -2.20 -12.66 -9.12
CA ASP A 277 -1.72 -13.36 -7.92
C ASP A 277 -0.61 -12.60 -7.23
N HIS A 278 0.26 -11.94 -8.00
CA HIS A 278 1.31 -11.08 -7.44
C HIS A 278 0.72 -9.90 -6.67
N VAL A 279 -0.21 -9.14 -7.27
CA VAL A 279 -0.86 -8.01 -6.58
C VAL A 279 -1.64 -8.46 -5.36
N LYS A 280 -2.43 -9.55 -5.48
CA LYS A 280 -3.20 -10.11 -4.37
C LYS A 280 -2.28 -10.55 -3.22
N LEU A 281 -1.17 -11.22 -3.54
CA LEU A 281 -0.20 -11.65 -2.53
C LEU A 281 0.48 -10.44 -1.85
N MET A 282 0.83 -9.40 -2.61
CA MET A 282 1.37 -8.16 -2.03
C MET A 282 0.35 -7.48 -1.11
N TYR A 283 -0.92 -7.35 -1.53
CA TYR A 283 -1.98 -6.82 -0.66
C TYR A 283 -2.19 -7.68 0.60
N ASP A 284 -2.09 -9.00 0.49
CA ASP A 284 -2.18 -9.90 1.65
C ASP A 284 -1.03 -9.66 2.65
N LEU A 285 0.17 -9.41 2.14
CA LEU A 285 1.32 -9.04 2.98
C LEU A 285 1.15 -7.67 3.64
N LEU A 286 0.51 -6.69 2.95
CA LEU A 286 0.13 -5.42 3.58
C LEU A 286 -0.83 -5.65 4.76
N VAL A 287 -1.91 -6.41 4.54
CA VAL A 287 -2.88 -6.72 5.61
C VAL A 287 -2.19 -7.41 6.78
N LEU A 288 -1.37 -8.43 6.49
CA LEU A 288 -0.64 -9.18 7.51
C LEU A 288 0.32 -8.31 8.31
N SER A 289 1.03 -7.38 7.66
CA SER A 289 1.97 -6.47 8.33
C SER A 289 1.26 -5.50 9.27
N PHE A 290 0.08 -5.02 8.89
CA PHE A 290 -0.77 -4.19 9.74
C PHE A 290 -1.39 -4.98 10.89
N GLN A 291 -1.88 -6.19 10.62
CA GLN A 291 -2.46 -7.08 11.62
C GLN A 291 -1.44 -7.43 12.72
N ALA A 292 -0.20 -7.69 12.33
CA ALA A 292 0.90 -7.99 13.24
C ALA A 292 1.58 -6.75 13.86
N ASN A 293 1.13 -5.54 13.50
CA ASN A 293 1.77 -4.27 13.88
C ASN A 293 3.28 -4.24 13.59
N ILE A 294 3.69 -4.88 12.48
CA ILE A 294 5.07 -4.88 12.00
C ILE A 294 5.46 -3.50 11.48
N THR A 295 4.52 -2.84 10.83
CA THR A 295 4.62 -1.43 10.41
C THR A 295 3.26 -0.74 10.55
N ARG A 296 3.26 0.58 10.56
CA ARG A 296 2.06 1.43 10.50
C ARG A 296 1.99 2.28 9.24
N VAL A 297 3.02 2.23 8.41
CA VAL A 297 3.10 3.07 7.20
C VAL A 297 3.56 2.23 6.02
N ILE A 298 2.77 2.22 4.95
CA ILE A 298 3.09 1.47 3.73
C ILE A 298 2.86 2.34 2.50
N THR A 299 3.77 2.26 1.53
CA THR A 299 3.56 2.70 0.16
C THR A 299 3.53 1.49 -0.77
N PHE A 300 2.64 1.48 -1.74
CA PHE A 300 2.53 0.40 -2.71
C PHE A 300 2.28 0.95 -4.13
N MET A 301 3.22 0.70 -5.01
CA MET A 301 3.08 0.99 -6.45
C MET A 301 2.51 -0.23 -7.16
N VAL A 302 1.22 -0.18 -7.52
CA VAL A 302 0.50 -1.30 -8.15
C VAL A 302 1.01 -1.58 -9.56
N ALA A 303 1.41 -0.55 -10.29
CA ALA A 303 2.13 -0.63 -11.55
C ALA A 303 2.99 0.63 -11.70
N ARG A 304 4.08 0.57 -12.48
CA ARG A 304 4.97 1.71 -12.71
C ARG A 304 4.49 2.58 -13.86
N GLU A 305 4.97 3.82 -13.90
CA GLU A 305 4.87 4.65 -15.11
C GLU A 305 5.58 3.98 -16.29
N ILE A 306 5.12 4.24 -17.50
CA ILE A 306 5.62 3.63 -18.75
C ILE A 306 5.67 2.09 -18.74
N SER A 307 4.85 1.44 -17.92
CA SER A 307 4.73 -0.02 -17.92
C SER A 307 4.28 -0.55 -19.28
N ASN A 308 4.92 -1.63 -19.72
CA ASN A 308 4.54 -2.40 -20.90
C ASN A 308 3.82 -3.71 -20.54
N ARG A 309 3.45 -3.89 -19.28
CA ARG A 309 2.68 -5.05 -18.82
C ARG A 309 1.32 -5.10 -19.52
N THR A 310 0.93 -6.25 -20.01
CA THR A 310 -0.37 -6.44 -20.67
C THR A 310 -1.40 -7.01 -19.70
N TYR A 311 -2.69 -6.86 -20.04
CA TYR A 311 -3.82 -7.32 -19.21
C TYR A 311 -4.77 -8.22 -20.01
N PRO A 312 -4.29 -9.38 -20.51
CA PRO A 312 -5.11 -10.28 -21.33
C PRO A 312 -6.32 -10.83 -20.58
N GLN A 313 -6.24 -10.95 -19.24
CA GLN A 313 -7.33 -11.41 -18.38
C GLN A 313 -8.56 -10.48 -18.40
N VAL A 314 -8.41 -9.22 -18.84
CA VAL A 314 -9.52 -8.29 -19.04
C VAL A 314 -9.69 -7.91 -20.52
N GLY A 315 -9.11 -8.72 -21.42
CA GLY A 315 -9.20 -8.55 -22.87
C GLY A 315 -8.39 -7.37 -23.41
N VAL A 316 -7.30 -6.97 -22.72
CA VAL A 316 -6.40 -5.89 -23.15
C VAL A 316 -4.98 -6.45 -23.31
N PRO A 317 -4.61 -6.90 -24.52
CA PRO A 317 -3.26 -7.39 -24.81
C PRO A 317 -2.26 -6.26 -25.05
N ASP A 318 -2.71 -5.02 -25.15
CA ASP A 318 -1.88 -3.85 -25.39
C ASP A 318 -1.16 -3.39 -24.11
N GLY A 319 0.04 -2.80 -24.25
CA GLY A 319 0.74 -2.16 -23.13
C GLY A 319 -0.01 -0.89 -22.67
N PRO A 320 -0.24 -0.70 -21.36
CA PRO A 320 -1.04 0.39 -20.83
C PRO A 320 -0.46 1.77 -21.19
N HIS A 321 0.86 1.95 -21.22
CA HIS A 321 1.46 3.20 -21.65
C HIS A 321 1.10 3.55 -23.11
N ALA A 322 1.13 2.58 -24.04
CA ALA A 322 0.80 2.82 -25.45
C ALA A 322 -0.68 3.20 -25.65
N ILE A 323 -1.60 2.62 -24.86
CA ILE A 323 -3.04 2.95 -24.94
C ILE A 323 -3.42 4.16 -24.09
N SER A 324 -2.60 4.56 -23.12
CA SER A 324 -2.82 5.78 -22.34
C SER A 324 -2.77 7.04 -23.23
N HIS A 325 -1.95 7.01 -24.27
CA HIS A 325 -1.99 7.99 -25.39
C HIS A 325 -3.20 7.70 -26.31
N HIS A 326 -4.39 7.84 -25.76
CA HIS A 326 -5.62 7.38 -26.43
C HIS A 326 -6.09 8.28 -27.57
N GLN A 327 -5.60 9.53 -27.67
CA GLN A 327 -5.99 10.49 -28.74
C GLN A 327 -7.52 10.63 -28.87
N ASN A 328 -8.26 10.51 -27.76
CA ASN A 328 -9.71 10.51 -27.67
C ASN A 328 -10.41 9.41 -28.52
N ARG A 329 -9.68 8.35 -28.89
CA ARG A 329 -10.25 7.19 -29.58
C ARG A 329 -11.02 6.32 -28.58
N ALA A 330 -12.30 6.10 -28.84
CA ALA A 330 -13.19 5.37 -27.93
C ALA A 330 -12.64 3.98 -27.56
N GLU A 331 -12.13 3.23 -28.54
CA GLU A 331 -11.53 1.89 -28.31
C GLU A 331 -10.39 1.92 -27.29
N LYS A 332 -9.45 2.88 -27.42
CA LYS A 332 -8.33 3.00 -26.47
C LYS A 332 -8.82 3.44 -25.08
N MET A 333 -9.79 4.35 -25.03
CA MET A 333 -10.40 4.78 -23.77
C MET A 333 -11.10 3.63 -23.06
N GLU A 334 -11.85 2.79 -23.77
CA GLU A 334 -12.47 1.59 -23.20
C GLU A 334 -11.45 0.59 -22.65
N LYS A 335 -10.35 0.37 -23.35
CA LYS A 335 -9.24 -0.47 -22.86
C LYS A 335 -8.65 0.09 -21.56
N ASN A 336 -8.41 1.41 -21.48
CA ASN A 336 -7.98 2.06 -20.24
C ASN A 336 -8.99 1.88 -19.11
N VAL A 337 -10.29 2.10 -19.37
CA VAL A 337 -11.36 1.89 -18.37
C VAL A 337 -11.35 0.44 -17.87
N LYS A 338 -11.17 -0.56 -18.73
CA LYS A 338 -11.08 -1.97 -18.32
C LYS A 338 -9.91 -2.22 -17.36
N ILE A 339 -8.70 -1.70 -17.67
CA ILE A 339 -7.53 -1.83 -16.79
C ILE A 339 -7.77 -1.11 -15.46
N GLN A 340 -8.27 0.13 -15.50
CA GLN A 340 -8.52 0.93 -14.29
C GLN A 340 -9.59 0.28 -13.40
N THR A 341 -10.67 -0.25 -13.99
CA THR A 341 -11.70 -0.99 -13.25
C THR A 341 -11.14 -2.30 -12.65
N TYR A 342 -10.25 -2.97 -13.37
CA TYR A 342 -9.58 -4.17 -12.87
C TYR A 342 -8.68 -3.87 -11.67
N HIS A 343 -7.85 -2.82 -11.73
CA HIS A 343 -7.03 -2.38 -10.59
C HIS A 343 -7.93 -1.98 -9.41
N MET A 344 -9.04 -1.30 -9.68
CA MET A 344 -10.02 -0.93 -8.65
C MET A 344 -10.66 -2.17 -8.01
N GLY A 345 -10.91 -3.23 -8.79
CA GLY A 345 -11.41 -4.50 -8.27
C GLY A 345 -10.43 -5.19 -7.32
N LEU A 346 -9.13 -5.19 -7.65
CA LEU A 346 -8.09 -5.71 -6.76
C LEU A 346 -7.95 -4.86 -5.48
N PHE A 347 -8.05 -3.55 -5.60
CA PHE A 347 -8.05 -2.64 -4.46
C PHE A 347 -9.28 -2.83 -3.56
N ALA A 348 -10.46 -3.04 -4.14
CA ALA A 348 -11.68 -3.33 -3.39
C ALA A 348 -11.55 -4.64 -2.57
N GLN A 349 -10.94 -5.69 -3.16
CA GLN A 349 -10.65 -6.95 -2.44
C GLN A 349 -9.69 -6.72 -1.26
N PHE A 350 -8.68 -5.88 -1.43
CA PHE A 350 -7.77 -5.48 -0.35
C PHE A 350 -8.52 -4.77 0.78
N LEU A 351 -9.33 -3.75 0.47
CA LEU A 351 -10.12 -3.05 1.48
C LEU A 351 -11.12 -3.97 2.17
N GLU A 352 -11.76 -4.90 1.46
CA GLU A 352 -12.68 -5.89 2.03
C GLU A 352 -11.94 -6.82 3.01
N LYS A 353 -10.72 -7.24 2.66
CA LYS A 353 -9.90 -8.04 3.56
C LYS A 353 -9.52 -7.26 4.82
N MET A 354 -9.17 -5.97 4.71
CA MET A 354 -8.95 -5.10 5.87
C MET A 354 -10.21 -4.93 6.72
N ARG A 355 -11.39 -4.79 6.08
CA ARG A 355 -12.69 -4.65 6.76
C ARG A 355 -13.08 -5.91 7.54
N THR A 356 -12.77 -7.08 7.02
CA THR A 356 -13.07 -8.38 7.66
C THR A 356 -11.99 -8.83 8.65
N THR A 357 -10.78 -8.26 8.58
CA THR A 357 -9.71 -8.57 9.53
C THR A 357 -9.90 -7.78 10.81
N ARG A 358 -10.05 -8.51 11.92
CA ARG A 358 -10.30 -7.92 13.23
C ARG A 358 -9.08 -7.18 13.79
N ASP A 359 -9.30 -6.03 14.41
CA ASP A 359 -8.29 -5.23 15.08
C ASP A 359 -8.92 -4.53 16.32
N GLY A 360 -8.69 -5.06 17.51
CA GLY A 360 -9.23 -4.51 18.75
C GLY A 360 -10.76 -4.48 18.79
N ASP A 361 -11.32 -3.29 18.90
CA ASP A 361 -12.76 -3.01 18.96
C ASP A 361 -13.43 -2.89 17.59
N GLY A 362 -12.65 -2.92 16.50
CA GLY A 362 -13.13 -2.83 15.13
C GLY A 362 -12.39 -3.75 14.17
N SER A 363 -12.24 -3.29 12.96
CA SER A 363 -11.47 -3.93 11.90
C SER A 363 -10.18 -3.14 11.60
N LEU A 364 -9.26 -3.74 10.83
CA LEU A 364 -8.08 -3.01 10.34
C LEU A 364 -8.48 -1.77 9.54
N LEU A 365 -9.58 -1.85 8.77
CA LEU A 365 -10.04 -0.72 7.97
C LEU A 365 -10.62 0.41 8.84
N ASP A 366 -11.29 0.07 9.95
CA ASP A 366 -11.77 1.07 10.93
C ASP A 366 -10.61 1.87 11.53
N HIS A 367 -9.44 1.25 11.67
CA HIS A 367 -8.25 1.85 12.27
C HIS A 367 -7.19 2.28 11.25
N SER A 368 -7.57 2.45 10.00
CA SER A 368 -6.64 2.84 8.94
C SER A 368 -7.12 4.05 8.13
N VAL A 369 -6.18 4.70 7.44
CA VAL A 369 -6.42 5.61 6.33
C VAL A 369 -5.66 5.06 5.13
N VAL A 370 -6.38 4.83 4.03
CA VAL A 370 -5.83 4.31 2.79
C VAL A 370 -6.07 5.32 1.67
N VAL A 371 -5.01 5.83 1.09
CA VAL A 371 -5.05 6.69 -0.10
C VAL A 371 -4.81 5.84 -1.33
N TYR A 372 -5.68 5.94 -2.33
CA TYR A 372 -5.48 5.34 -3.66
C TYR A 372 -5.54 6.47 -4.69
N ALA A 373 -4.46 6.65 -5.43
CA ALA A 373 -4.40 7.77 -6.36
C ALA A 373 -3.42 7.54 -7.51
N SER A 374 -3.59 8.34 -8.57
CA SER A 374 -2.55 8.63 -9.54
C SER A 374 -2.14 10.10 -9.42
N ASN A 375 -0.88 10.38 -9.65
CA ASN A 375 -0.39 11.76 -9.75
C ASN A 375 -0.45 12.32 -11.18
N MET A 376 -1.13 11.63 -12.07
CA MET A 376 -1.50 12.09 -13.40
C MET A 376 -3.03 12.09 -13.51
N SER A 377 -3.60 13.04 -14.23
CA SER A 377 -5.04 13.11 -14.49
C SER A 377 -5.37 12.36 -15.80
N ASN A 378 -5.31 13.04 -16.91
CA ASN A 378 -5.50 12.47 -18.23
C ASN A 378 -4.15 12.15 -18.85
N SER A 379 -3.84 10.87 -18.98
CA SER A 379 -2.58 10.40 -19.52
C SER A 379 -2.30 10.83 -20.97
N ASN A 380 -3.37 11.03 -21.77
CA ASN A 380 -3.20 11.53 -23.13
C ASN A 380 -2.78 13.01 -23.19
N ALA A 381 -3.24 13.78 -22.20
CA ALA A 381 -2.91 15.19 -22.07
C ALA A 381 -1.63 15.43 -21.25
N HIS A 382 -1.15 14.40 -20.53
CA HIS A 382 -0.01 14.50 -19.62
C HIS A 382 -0.18 15.64 -18.60
N ASN A 383 -1.36 15.78 -18.04
CA ASN A 383 -1.66 16.83 -17.06
C ASN A 383 -1.86 16.27 -15.65
N HIS A 384 -1.74 17.15 -14.66
CA HIS A 384 -1.83 16.84 -13.24
C HIS A 384 -3.05 17.51 -12.56
N PHE A 385 -4.10 17.80 -13.36
CA PHE A 385 -5.36 18.39 -12.91
C PHE A 385 -6.52 17.95 -13.82
N PRO A 386 -7.71 17.60 -13.24
CA PRO A 386 -7.93 17.22 -11.83
C PRO A 386 -7.39 15.80 -11.55
N LEU A 387 -6.82 15.57 -10.36
CA LEU A 387 -6.24 14.27 -10.01
C LEU A 387 -7.31 13.25 -9.57
N PRO A 388 -7.19 11.96 -9.95
CA PRO A 388 -8.02 10.88 -9.45
C PRO A 388 -7.55 10.45 -8.06
N ASN A 389 -8.34 10.75 -7.02
CA ASN A 389 -8.00 10.46 -5.63
C ASN A 389 -9.15 9.79 -4.88
N LEU A 390 -8.81 8.80 -4.06
CA LEU A 390 -9.69 8.17 -3.08
C LEU A 390 -9.03 8.18 -1.71
N VAL A 391 -9.82 8.40 -0.67
CA VAL A 391 -9.41 8.19 0.72
C VAL A 391 -10.40 7.24 1.37
N SER A 392 -9.90 6.12 1.88
CA SER A 392 -10.71 5.05 2.45
C SER A 392 -10.30 4.73 3.89
N GLY A 393 -11.23 4.20 4.68
CA GLY A 393 -10.99 3.78 6.05
C GLY A 393 -11.76 4.59 7.08
N GLY A 394 -11.55 4.27 8.37
CA GLY A 394 -12.26 4.89 9.49
C GLY A 394 -11.39 5.79 10.37
N ALA A 395 -10.04 5.70 10.27
CA ALA A 395 -9.09 6.46 11.09
C ALA A 395 -9.45 6.43 12.60
N SER A 396 -9.91 5.30 13.10
CA SER A 396 -10.41 5.15 14.49
C SER A 396 -11.54 6.13 14.83
N GLY A 397 -12.51 6.30 13.92
CA GLY A 397 -13.67 7.18 14.05
C GLY A 397 -13.44 8.63 13.61
N ARG A 398 -12.22 8.98 13.17
CA ARG A 398 -11.88 10.36 12.73
C ARG A 398 -12.14 10.62 11.25
N LEU A 399 -12.38 9.57 10.44
CA LEU A 399 -12.70 9.67 9.03
C LEU A 399 -14.07 9.07 8.76
N LYS A 400 -14.95 9.85 8.13
CA LYS A 400 -16.26 9.40 7.66
C LYS A 400 -16.17 9.11 6.17
N GLY A 401 -16.69 7.98 5.73
CA GLY A 401 -16.81 7.65 4.32
C GLY A 401 -18.16 8.07 3.71
N ASN A 402 -18.50 7.47 2.57
CA ASN A 402 -19.73 7.70 1.80
C ASN A 402 -19.86 9.15 1.30
N ARG A 403 -18.75 9.73 0.79
CA ARG A 403 -18.81 11.11 0.29
C ARG A 403 -18.01 11.28 -1.00
N HIS A 404 -18.53 12.10 -1.90
CA HIS A 404 -17.73 12.76 -2.92
C HIS A 404 -17.44 14.19 -2.44
N LEU A 405 -16.20 14.47 -2.12
CA LEU A 405 -15.73 15.78 -1.68
C LEU A 405 -15.05 16.48 -2.85
N ARG A 406 -15.68 17.56 -3.32
CA ARG A 406 -15.11 18.41 -4.37
C ARG A 406 -14.54 19.67 -3.76
N TYR A 407 -13.25 19.85 -3.92
CA TYR A 407 -12.55 21.07 -3.53
C TYR A 407 -12.50 22.07 -4.68
N PRO A 408 -12.25 23.35 -4.40
CA PRO A 408 -12.01 24.35 -5.46
C PRO A 408 -10.94 23.85 -6.43
N ASP A 409 -11.16 24.13 -7.71
CA ASP A 409 -10.22 23.71 -8.76
C ASP A 409 -8.80 24.22 -8.46
N HIS A 410 -7.82 23.38 -8.74
CA HIS A 410 -6.40 23.61 -8.45
C HIS A 410 -6.03 23.66 -6.96
N THR A 411 -6.85 23.14 -6.07
CA THR A 411 -6.44 22.91 -4.68
C THR A 411 -5.19 22.02 -4.64
N PRO A 412 -4.11 22.40 -3.94
CA PRO A 412 -2.91 21.57 -3.87
C PRO A 412 -3.18 20.16 -3.32
N MET A 413 -2.64 19.13 -3.98
CA MET A 413 -2.73 17.74 -3.51
C MET A 413 -2.14 17.59 -2.09
N THR A 414 -1.13 18.37 -1.75
CA THR A 414 -0.49 18.39 -0.44
C THR A 414 -1.42 18.82 0.69
N ASN A 415 -2.49 19.59 0.40
CA ASN A 415 -3.54 19.88 1.37
C ASN A 415 -4.26 18.60 1.81
N LEU A 416 -4.55 17.69 0.88
CA LEU A 416 -5.13 16.37 1.18
C LEU A 416 -4.15 15.53 2.00
N LEU A 417 -2.87 15.49 1.61
CA LEU A 417 -1.83 14.74 2.33
C LEU A 417 -1.68 15.21 3.78
N LEU A 418 -1.73 16.52 4.03
CA LEU A 418 -1.74 17.06 5.40
C LEU A 418 -2.95 16.57 6.21
N SER A 419 -4.14 16.53 5.60
CA SER A 419 -5.33 16.04 6.28
C SER A 419 -5.26 14.53 6.53
N VAL A 420 -4.71 13.75 5.59
CA VAL A 420 -4.45 12.31 5.76
C VAL A 420 -3.49 12.05 6.91
N LEU A 421 -2.40 12.81 6.99
CA LEU A 421 -1.43 12.72 8.08
C LEU A 421 -2.09 13.04 9.43
N ASP A 422 -2.89 14.11 9.51
CA ASP A 422 -3.65 14.49 10.70
C ASP A 422 -4.62 13.38 11.15
N LYS A 423 -5.38 12.76 10.22
CA LYS A 423 -6.21 11.60 10.50
C LYS A 423 -5.38 10.39 10.96
N GLY A 424 -4.14 10.27 10.48
CA GLY A 424 -3.15 9.30 10.94
C GLY A 424 -2.56 9.58 12.31
N GLY A 425 -2.84 10.75 12.90
CA GLY A 425 -2.26 11.18 14.18
C GLY A 425 -0.90 11.89 14.05
N VAL A 426 -0.55 12.31 12.84
CA VAL A 426 0.69 13.03 12.53
C VAL A 426 0.37 14.49 12.25
N ASN A 427 0.63 15.35 13.22
CA ASN A 427 0.32 16.77 13.14
C ASN A 427 1.53 17.56 12.66
N ILE A 428 1.47 18.01 11.41
CA ILE A 428 2.42 18.97 10.82
C ILE A 428 1.64 20.12 10.18
N GLU A 429 2.29 21.26 10.01
CA GLU A 429 1.66 22.45 9.44
C GLU A 429 1.99 22.62 7.95
N THR A 430 3.14 22.11 7.52
CA THR A 430 3.64 22.34 6.17
C THR A 430 4.10 21.05 5.50
N LEU A 431 3.73 20.90 4.21
CA LEU A 431 4.17 19.84 3.33
C LEU A 431 4.18 20.35 1.88
N GLY A 432 5.34 20.40 1.25
CA GLY A 432 5.46 20.83 -0.15
C GLY A 432 4.83 22.22 -0.39
N ASP A 433 3.90 22.28 -1.33
CA ASP A 433 3.20 23.48 -1.80
C ASP A 433 1.84 23.71 -1.11
N ASN A 434 1.60 23.08 0.05
CA ASN A 434 0.33 23.21 0.73
C ASN A 434 -0.01 24.67 1.10
N THR A 435 -1.30 24.97 1.13
CA THR A 435 -1.84 26.26 1.60
C THR A 435 -2.61 26.11 2.90
N ARG A 436 -3.22 24.93 3.14
CA ARG A 436 -4.01 24.58 4.33
C ARG A 436 -4.31 23.08 4.32
N LYS A 437 -4.87 22.53 5.39
CA LYS A 437 -5.51 21.20 5.37
C LYS A 437 -6.80 21.26 4.56
N THR A 438 -7.19 20.12 3.93
CA THR A 438 -8.52 20.02 3.30
C THR A 438 -9.60 20.05 4.37
N ALA A 439 -10.57 20.92 4.22
CA ALA A 439 -11.76 20.91 5.07
C ALA A 439 -12.56 19.61 4.86
N GLU A 440 -13.25 19.15 5.87
CA GLU A 440 -14.22 18.04 5.83
C GLU A 440 -13.68 16.62 5.57
N LEU A 441 -12.38 16.41 5.38
CA LEU A 441 -11.85 15.05 5.31
C LEU A 441 -11.95 14.34 6.66
#